data_2610f6bfe154ea8d978b7c4504af859e
#
_entry.id   2610f6bfe154ea8d978b7c4504af859e
#
_cell.length_a   1.000
_cell.length_b   1.000
_cell.length_c   1.000
_cell.angle_alpha   90.00
_cell.angle_beta   90.00
_cell.angle_gamma   90.00
#
_symmetry.space_group_name_H-M   'P 1'
#
loop_
_entity.id
_entity.type
_entity.pdbx_description
1 polymer ?
#
loop_
_entity_poly.entity_id
_entity_poly.type
_entity_poly.pdbx_seq_one_letter_code
_entity_poly.pdbx_strand_id
1 'polypeptide(L)'
;MYTSGVWVVKAGREHEFERRWQENANNLALEFSGVKFVLLRDRANPRRFLSLDEGWRAPEQIEAARSTPSYQDAMASIWRLLESGEISTFELVAEVS
;
A
#
# COMPACT_ATOMS: atom_id res chain seq x y z
N MET A 1 7.53 0.39 12.55
CA MET A 1 7.10 -0.81 11.80
C MET A 1 6.64 -0.40 10.42
N TYR A 2 6.94 -1.20 9.42
CA TYR A 2 6.69 -0.91 8.02
C TYR A 2 5.79 -1.96 7.41
N THR A 3 4.91 -1.55 6.50
CA THR A 3 4.22 -2.48 5.61
C THR A 3 4.60 -2.16 4.18
N SER A 4 4.58 -3.17 3.32
CA SER A 4 4.89 -2.99 1.91
C SER A 4 3.94 -3.79 1.04
N GLY A 5 3.84 -3.37 -0.22
CA GLY A 5 3.16 -4.12 -1.23
C GLY A 5 3.95 -4.07 -2.53
N VAL A 6 4.10 -5.21 -3.19
CA VAL A 6 4.64 -5.29 -4.53
C VAL A 6 3.47 -5.63 -5.45
N TRP A 7 3.20 -4.74 -6.41
CA TRP A 7 2.00 -4.80 -7.24
C TRP A 7 2.39 -4.87 -8.70
N VAL A 8 1.88 -5.84 -9.42
CA VAL A 8 2.00 -5.89 -10.89
C VAL A 8 0.60 -5.65 -11.46
N VAL A 9 0.44 -4.53 -12.16
CA VAL A 9 -0.85 -4.06 -12.65
C VAL A 9 -1.10 -4.55 -14.07
N LYS A 10 -2.34 -4.88 -14.36
CA LYS A 10 -2.75 -5.25 -15.73
C LYS A 10 -2.47 -4.11 -16.69
N ALA A 11 -2.04 -4.45 -17.90
CA ALA A 11 -1.72 -3.46 -18.92
C ALA A 11 -2.89 -2.52 -19.17
N GLY A 12 -2.62 -1.23 -19.21
CA GLY A 12 -3.63 -0.20 -19.43
C GLY A 12 -4.40 0.24 -18.21
N ARG A 13 -4.15 -0.37 -17.05
CA ARG A 13 -4.88 -0.06 -15.82
C ARG A 13 -4.01 0.69 -14.79
N GLU A 14 -2.85 1.17 -15.21
CA GLU A 14 -1.86 1.78 -14.31
C GLU A 14 -2.40 3.05 -13.64
N HIS A 15 -3.04 3.94 -14.40
CA HIS A 15 -3.59 5.18 -13.86
C HIS A 15 -4.76 4.94 -12.90
N GLU A 16 -5.60 3.97 -13.21
CA GLU A 16 -6.70 3.60 -12.32
C GLU A 16 -6.16 3.01 -11.01
N PHE A 17 -5.12 2.18 -11.09
CA PHE A 17 -4.46 1.64 -9.90
C PHE A 17 -3.90 2.76 -9.02
N GLU A 18 -3.14 3.70 -9.61
CA GLU A 18 -2.57 4.83 -8.88
C GLU A 18 -3.64 5.63 -8.15
N ARG A 19 -4.74 5.92 -8.83
CA ARG A 19 -5.85 6.69 -8.26
C ARG A 19 -6.50 5.97 -7.11
N ARG A 20 -6.80 4.69 -7.26
CA ARG A 20 -7.46 3.90 -6.21
C ARG A 20 -6.55 3.68 -5.01
N TRP A 21 -5.26 3.44 -5.27
CA TRP A 21 -4.27 3.33 -4.20
C TRP A 21 -4.20 4.62 -3.40
N GLN A 22 -4.14 5.76 -4.09
CA GLN A 22 -4.05 7.07 -3.44
C GLN A 22 -5.30 7.40 -2.62
N GLU A 23 -6.48 7.10 -3.13
CA GLU A 23 -7.74 7.28 -2.41
C GLU A 23 -7.75 6.47 -1.11
N ASN A 24 -7.32 5.22 -1.18
CA ASN A 24 -7.25 4.36 0.00
C ASN A 24 -6.22 4.88 1.01
N ALA A 25 -5.05 5.29 0.54
CA ALA A 25 -4.00 5.84 1.39
C ALA A 25 -4.46 7.13 2.08
N ASN A 26 -5.16 8.00 1.37
CA ASN A 26 -5.72 9.23 1.95
C ASN A 26 -6.70 8.92 3.07
N ASN A 27 -7.58 7.94 2.87
CA ASN A 27 -8.55 7.53 3.88
C ASN A 27 -7.85 6.94 5.12
N LEU A 28 -6.85 6.11 4.91
CA LEU A 28 -6.07 5.54 6.01
C LEU A 28 -5.29 6.62 6.77
N ALA A 29 -4.75 7.61 6.06
CA ALA A 29 -4.00 8.70 6.68
C ALA A 29 -4.85 9.56 7.60
N LEU A 30 -6.15 9.72 7.29
CA LEU A 30 -7.08 10.44 8.16
C LEU A 30 -7.33 9.70 9.47
N GLU A 31 -7.36 8.37 9.42
CA GLU A 31 -7.68 7.55 10.59
C GLU A 31 -6.43 7.14 11.38
N PHE A 32 -5.33 6.92 10.69
CA PHE A 32 -4.07 6.47 11.29
C PHE A 32 -2.99 7.55 11.09
N SER A 33 -3.14 8.65 11.83
CA SER A 33 -2.17 9.75 11.77
C SER A 33 -0.79 9.29 12.23
N GLY A 34 0.24 9.81 11.59
CA GLY A 34 1.61 9.40 11.86
C GLY A 34 2.13 8.29 10.93
N VAL A 35 1.26 7.67 10.16
CA VAL A 35 1.67 6.71 9.14
C VAL A 35 1.84 7.44 7.81
N LYS A 36 2.98 7.22 7.15
CA LYS A 36 3.31 7.81 5.86
C LYS A 36 3.18 6.74 4.79
N PHE A 37 2.45 7.04 3.74
CA PHE A 37 2.18 6.12 2.63
C PHE A 37 2.86 6.61 1.37
N VAL A 38 3.68 5.75 0.75
CA VAL A 38 4.43 6.08 -0.46
C VAL A 38 4.17 5.01 -1.52
N LEU A 39 3.91 5.44 -2.75
CA LEU A 39 3.81 4.54 -3.90
C LEU A 39 4.91 4.88 -4.89
N LEU A 40 5.70 3.89 -5.26
CA LEU A 40 6.82 4.01 -6.20
C LEU A 40 6.53 3.16 -7.43
N ARG A 41 6.90 3.67 -8.60
CA ARG A 41 6.80 2.91 -9.85
C ARG A 41 8.20 2.48 -10.28
N ASP A 42 8.32 1.21 -10.67
CA ASP A 42 9.55 0.67 -11.23
C ASP A 42 9.84 1.33 -12.57
N ARG A 43 11.02 1.95 -12.71
CA ARG A 43 11.41 2.63 -13.94
C ARG A 43 11.66 1.65 -15.09
N ALA A 44 12.03 0.42 -14.78
CA ALA A 44 12.26 -0.61 -15.78
C ALA A 44 10.99 -1.33 -16.22
N ASN A 45 9.97 -1.33 -15.35
CA ASN A 45 8.68 -1.95 -15.64
C ASN A 45 7.55 -1.05 -15.15
N PRO A 46 6.92 -0.24 -16.03
CA PRO A 46 5.91 0.73 -15.63
C PRO A 46 4.63 0.13 -15.02
N ARG A 47 4.44 -1.18 -15.10
CA ARG A 47 3.30 -1.88 -14.50
C ARG A 47 3.61 -2.42 -13.10
N ARG A 48 4.86 -2.31 -12.66
CA ARG A 48 5.29 -2.79 -11.36
C ARG A 48 5.43 -1.63 -10.40
N PHE A 49 4.77 -1.75 -9.24
CA PHE A 49 4.76 -0.73 -8.20
C PHE A 49 5.20 -1.33 -6.87
N LEU A 50 5.82 -0.49 -6.06
CA LEU A 50 6.16 -0.80 -4.67
C LEU A 50 5.47 0.23 -3.80
N SER A 51 4.64 -0.21 -2.86
CA SER A 51 4.15 0.67 -1.81
C SER A 51 4.94 0.43 -0.53
N LEU A 52 5.21 1.52 0.19
CA LEU A 52 5.91 1.47 1.47
C LEU A 52 5.19 2.38 2.44
N ASP A 53 4.77 1.82 3.57
CA ASP A 53 4.05 2.55 4.60
C ASP A 53 4.89 2.48 5.86
N GLU A 54 5.20 3.64 6.45
CA GLU A 54 6.03 3.70 7.65
C GLU A 54 5.33 4.48 8.76
N GLY A 55 5.64 4.13 10.01
CA GLY A 55 5.10 4.83 11.17
C GLY A 55 4.03 4.07 11.92
N TRP A 56 3.76 2.82 11.55
CA TRP A 56 2.88 1.97 12.35
C TRP A 56 3.52 1.75 13.74
N ARG A 57 2.70 1.87 14.79
CA ARG A 57 3.19 1.77 16.17
C ARG A 57 3.27 0.32 16.66
N ALA A 58 2.35 -0.53 16.18
CA ALA A 58 2.23 -1.90 16.63
C ALA A 58 1.50 -2.74 15.60
N PRO A 59 1.67 -4.08 15.64
CA PRO A 59 0.93 -4.99 14.75
C PRO A 59 -0.58 -4.83 14.86
N GLU A 60 -1.09 -4.50 16.05
CA GLU A 60 -2.52 -4.30 16.31
C GLU A 60 -3.08 -3.12 15.52
N GLN A 61 -2.29 -2.08 15.33
CA GLN A 61 -2.69 -0.91 14.54
C GLN A 61 -2.85 -1.29 13.06
N ILE A 62 -1.92 -2.10 12.54
CA ILE A 62 -1.98 -2.60 11.17
C ILE A 62 -3.24 -3.47 11.00
N GLU A 63 -3.49 -4.34 11.96
CA GLU A 63 -4.66 -5.22 11.96
C GLU A 63 -5.96 -4.41 11.99
N ALA A 64 -6.01 -3.37 12.82
CA ALA A 64 -7.15 -2.48 12.89
C ALA A 64 -7.43 -1.80 11.55
N ALA A 65 -6.36 -1.33 10.85
CA ALA A 65 -6.50 -0.71 9.54
C ALA A 65 -7.06 -1.70 8.51
N ARG A 66 -6.53 -2.91 8.49
CA ARG A 66 -6.94 -3.96 7.55
C ARG A 66 -8.34 -4.51 7.81
N SER A 67 -8.86 -4.29 9.01
CA SER A 67 -10.19 -4.76 9.40
C SER A 67 -11.30 -3.76 9.09
N THR A 68 -10.96 -2.55 8.64
CA THR A 68 -11.99 -1.56 8.30
C THR A 68 -12.71 -1.98 7.01
N PRO A 69 -14.06 -1.82 6.94
CA PRO A 69 -14.79 -2.12 5.72
C PRO A 69 -14.30 -1.29 4.51
N SER A 70 -13.95 -0.02 4.73
CA SER A 70 -13.45 0.84 3.67
C SER A 70 -12.14 0.33 3.07
N TYR A 71 -11.22 -0.15 3.91
CA TYR A 71 -9.98 -0.75 3.44
C TYR A 71 -10.25 -2.04 2.64
N GLN A 72 -11.11 -2.90 3.15
CA GLN A 72 -11.43 -4.17 2.49
C GLN A 72 -12.09 -3.95 1.13
N ASP A 73 -13.00 -2.98 1.02
CA ASP A 73 -13.65 -2.63 -0.24
C ASP A 73 -12.65 -2.03 -1.23
N ALA A 74 -11.78 -1.14 -0.75
CA ALA A 74 -10.75 -0.52 -1.59
C ALA A 74 -9.78 -1.57 -2.11
N MET A 75 -9.34 -2.49 -1.27
CA MET A 75 -8.42 -3.55 -1.67
C MET A 75 -9.05 -4.53 -2.66
N ALA A 76 -10.33 -4.84 -2.49
CA ALA A 76 -11.05 -5.68 -3.45
C ALA A 76 -11.06 -5.03 -4.84
N SER A 77 -11.27 -3.71 -4.91
CA SER A 77 -11.21 -2.96 -6.16
C SER A 77 -9.81 -2.93 -6.75
N ILE A 78 -8.80 -2.76 -5.91
CA ILE A 78 -7.39 -2.73 -6.34
C ILE A 78 -6.97 -4.08 -6.90
N TRP A 79 -7.30 -5.18 -6.21
CA TRP A 79 -6.92 -6.53 -6.66
C TRP A 79 -7.46 -6.88 -8.05
N ARG A 80 -8.61 -6.34 -8.44
CA ARG A 80 -9.16 -6.53 -9.79
C ARG A 80 -8.29 -5.95 -10.89
N LEU A 81 -7.43 -5.00 -10.56
CA LEU A 81 -6.53 -4.32 -11.49
C LEU A 81 -5.18 -5.02 -11.60
N LEU A 82 -4.93 -6.04 -10.79
CA LEU A 82 -3.61 -6.64 -10.65
C LEU A 82 -3.48 -7.98 -11.36
N GLU A 83 -2.31 -8.22 -11.92
CA GLU A 83 -1.87 -9.56 -12.31
C GLU A 83 -1.34 -10.31 -11.08
N SER A 84 -0.65 -9.59 -10.17
CA SER A 84 -0.13 -10.14 -8.93
C SER A 84 0.07 -9.06 -7.89
N GLY A 85 0.08 -9.47 -6.63
CA GLY A 85 0.36 -8.59 -5.52
C GLY A 85 0.90 -9.38 -4.34
N GLU A 86 1.81 -8.76 -3.59
CA GLU A 86 2.41 -9.36 -2.41
C GLU A 86 2.49 -8.32 -1.31
N ILE A 87 1.94 -8.64 -0.14
CA ILE A 87 1.91 -7.76 1.03
C ILE A 87 2.85 -8.33 2.08
N SER A 88 3.65 -7.47 2.69
CA SER A 88 4.60 -7.88 3.73
C SER A 88 4.64 -6.86 4.85
N THR A 89 5.03 -7.32 6.04
CA THR A 89 5.26 -6.47 7.20
C THR A 89 6.74 -6.58 7.59
N PHE A 90 7.37 -5.44 7.84
CA PHE A 90 8.80 -5.37 8.17
C PHE A 90 9.00 -4.57 9.44
N GLU A 91 10.06 -4.93 10.15
CA GLU A 91 10.55 -4.11 11.26
C GLU A 91 11.90 -3.50 10.88
N LEU A 92 12.17 -2.31 11.42
CA LEU A 92 13.44 -1.63 11.18
C LEU A 92 14.56 -2.36 11.91
N VAL A 93 15.62 -2.72 11.18
CA VAL A 93 16.77 -3.43 11.74
C VAL A 93 18.00 -2.50 11.81
N ALA A 94 18.14 -1.61 10.83
CA ALA A 94 19.26 -0.69 10.78
C ALA A 94 18.88 0.55 9.98
N GLU A 95 19.41 1.70 10.40
CA GLU A 95 19.23 2.96 9.69
C GLU A 95 20.56 3.70 9.69
N VAL A 96 20.98 4.15 8.51
CA VAL A 96 22.20 4.96 8.33
C VAL A 96 21.84 6.16 7.47
N SER A 97 22.28 7.34 7.87
CA SER A 97 22.01 8.56 7.14
C SER A 97 23.29 9.31 6.77
#